data_fe94684c879c19209bd037bc156c2fe3
#
_entry.id   fe94684c879c19209bd037bc156c2fe3
#
_cell.length_a   1.000
_cell.length_b   1.000
_cell.length_c   1.000
_cell.angle_alpha   90.00
_cell.angle_beta   90.00
_cell.angle_gamma   90.00
#
_symmetry.space_group_name_H-M   'P 1'
#
loop_
_entity.id
_entity.type
_entity.pdbx_description
1 polymer ?
#
loop_
_entity_poly.entity_id
_entity_poly.type
_entity_poly.pdbx_seq_one_letter_code
_entity_poly.pdbx_strand_id
1 'polypeptide(L)'
;MNVLAYARRHGRESVAWYGGLGLLTLRVARNLQLPPSYLVIVAREIDIIGVRSLVVALTAALFTGMVLALQSAVNMAIFGAENYVGPVVALSILRELGPVLTAILVGGKVASGITAELGSMKVTEQIDALRAIGVNYIKKLIVPRVLAALVVFPLVTIMADGVGLLGGMLIVVFDRGVDPYLYWNTISYWVVMKDFLTGIGKSVVFGGLITLIGCYNGLETTGGTEGLGRSTTDTVVQVAMAVIVSDFFLTKLLLLLFW
;
A
#
# COMPACT_ATOMS: atom_id res chain seq x y z
N MET A 1 0.56 -4.63 -39.49
CA MET A 1 1.34 -4.42 -38.26
C MET A 1 1.54 -5.82 -37.64
N ASN A 2 2.78 -6.36 -37.64
CA ASN A 2 3.04 -7.75 -37.22
C ASN A 2 2.78 -7.91 -35.72
N VAL A 3 1.73 -8.64 -35.34
CA VAL A 3 1.35 -8.98 -33.97
C VAL A 3 2.53 -9.57 -33.18
N LEU A 4 3.36 -10.40 -33.84
CA LEU A 4 4.59 -10.97 -33.25
C LEU A 4 5.66 -9.92 -32.91
N ALA A 5 5.82 -8.90 -33.76
CA ALA A 5 6.78 -7.80 -33.47
C ALA A 5 6.29 -6.92 -32.33
N TYR A 6 4.99 -6.66 -32.26
CA TYR A 6 4.35 -5.94 -31.16
C TYR A 6 4.48 -6.70 -29.82
N ALA A 7 4.16 -7.99 -29.80
CA ALA A 7 4.29 -8.84 -28.61
C ALA A 7 5.74 -8.95 -28.11
N ARG A 8 6.70 -9.08 -29.05
CA ARG A 8 8.13 -9.14 -28.72
C ARG A 8 8.67 -7.83 -28.14
N ARG A 9 8.19 -6.69 -28.64
CA ARG A 9 8.57 -5.37 -28.11
C ARG A 9 8.03 -5.15 -26.69
N HIS A 10 6.75 -5.42 -26.47
CA HIS A 10 6.12 -5.30 -25.12
C HIS A 10 6.72 -6.28 -24.12
N GLY A 11 7.03 -7.51 -24.54
CA GLY A 11 7.71 -8.48 -23.69
C GLY A 11 9.09 -7.99 -23.24
N ARG A 12 9.88 -7.40 -24.15
CA ARG A 12 11.20 -6.85 -23.81
C ARG A 12 11.09 -5.63 -22.88
N GLU A 13 10.13 -4.74 -23.10
CA GLU A 13 9.88 -3.56 -22.27
C GLU A 13 9.48 -4.00 -20.85
N SER A 14 8.61 -5.01 -20.71
CA SER A 14 8.23 -5.57 -19.41
C SER A 14 9.41 -6.21 -18.67
N VAL A 15 10.21 -7.04 -19.35
CA VAL A 15 11.40 -7.66 -18.73
C VAL A 15 12.42 -6.60 -18.32
N ALA A 16 12.63 -5.57 -19.13
CA ALA A 16 13.53 -4.46 -18.79
C ALA A 16 13.03 -3.69 -17.56
N TRP A 17 11.71 -3.45 -17.47
CA TRP A 17 11.09 -2.79 -16.32
C TRP A 17 11.26 -3.59 -15.02
N TYR A 18 10.93 -4.89 -15.01
CA TYR A 18 11.13 -5.74 -13.83
C TYR A 18 12.61 -5.88 -13.45
N GLY A 19 13.50 -5.99 -14.43
CA GLY A 19 14.94 -6.04 -14.20
C GLY A 19 15.46 -4.73 -13.61
N GLY A 20 15.03 -3.58 -14.13
CA GLY A 20 15.39 -2.26 -13.62
C GLY A 20 14.89 -2.02 -12.19
N LEU A 21 13.62 -2.38 -11.91
CA LEU A 21 13.05 -2.31 -10.57
C LEU A 21 13.82 -3.20 -9.57
N GLY A 22 14.19 -4.42 -9.97
CA GLY A 22 15.00 -5.33 -9.16
C GLY A 22 16.40 -4.76 -8.86
N LEU A 23 17.06 -4.17 -9.85
CA LEU A 23 18.34 -3.49 -9.67
C LEU A 23 18.22 -2.27 -8.73
N LEU A 24 17.16 -1.48 -8.87
CA LEU A 24 16.90 -0.35 -7.96
C LEU A 24 16.72 -0.84 -6.54
N THR A 25 15.89 -1.88 -6.33
CA THR A 25 15.66 -2.49 -5.01
C THR A 25 16.97 -2.94 -4.37
N LEU A 26 17.84 -3.61 -5.13
CA LEU A 26 19.15 -4.04 -4.64
C LEU A 26 20.07 -2.85 -4.28
N ARG A 27 20.05 -1.79 -5.08
CA ARG A 27 20.82 -0.56 -4.79
C ARG A 27 20.29 0.15 -3.56
N VAL A 28 18.97 0.20 -3.35
CA VAL A 28 18.34 0.75 -2.13
C VAL A 28 18.76 -0.07 -0.92
N ALA A 29 18.65 -1.40 -0.97
CA ALA A 29 19.04 -2.29 0.12
C ALA A 29 20.50 -2.12 0.54
N ARG A 30 21.42 -1.91 -0.41
CA ARG A 30 22.84 -1.63 -0.15
C ARG A 30 23.12 -0.25 0.47
N ASN A 31 22.17 0.68 0.33
CA ASN A 31 22.30 2.07 0.80
C ASN A 31 21.41 2.38 2.01
N LEU A 32 20.81 1.38 2.68
CA LEU A 32 19.90 1.57 3.82
C LEU A 32 20.56 2.25 5.04
N GLN A 33 21.90 2.21 5.15
CA GLN A 33 22.62 2.87 6.22
C GLN A 33 22.60 4.39 6.01
N LEU A 34 21.74 5.08 6.77
CA LEU A 34 21.64 6.53 6.77
C LEU A 34 22.36 7.11 8.00
N PRO A 35 23.11 8.21 7.82
CA PRO A 35 23.58 8.99 8.96
C PRO A 35 22.40 9.65 9.70
N PRO A 36 22.54 9.95 11.01
CA PRO A 36 21.46 10.51 11.83
C PRO A 36 20.83 11.80 11.25
N SER A 37 21.60 12.59 10.50
CA SER A 37 21.12 13.81 9.83
C SER A 37 19.99 13.56 8.80
N TYR A 38 19.83 12.34 8.32
CA TYR A 38 18.76 11.99 7.38
C TYR A 38 17.41 11.70 8.07
N LEU A 39 17.38 11.55 9.40
CA LEU A 39 16.15 11.33 10.15
C LEU A 39 15.13 12.46 9.94
N VAL A 40 15.60 13.70 9.81
CA VAL A 40 14.73 14.85 9.50
C VAL A 40 14.06 14.70 8.14
N ILE A 41 14.78 14.17 7.14
CA ILE A 41 14.25 13.92 5.80
C ILE A 41 13.20 12.79 5.86
N VAL A 42 13.49 11.72 6.58
CA VAL A 42 12.55 10.60 6.78
C VAL A 42 11.29 11.09 7.51
N ALA A 43 11.41 11.90 8.55
CA ALA A 43 10.28 12.47 9.29
C ALA A 43 9.38 13.34 8.38
N ARG A 44 9.97 14.12 7.48
CA ARG A 44 9.21 14.90 6.48
C ARG A 44 8.47 13.99 5.49
N GLU A 45 9.10 12.92 5.03
CA GLU A 45 8.46 11.97 4.15
C GLU A 45 7.32 11.22 4.87
N ILE A 46 7.45 10.92 6.16
CA ILE A 46 6.39 10.35 6.99
C ILE A 46 5.16 11.27 7.01
N ASP A 47 5.35 12.58 7.17
CA ASP A 47 4.25 13.54 7.11
C ASP A 47 3.56 13.57 5.74
N ILE A 48 4.35 13.66 4.67
CA ILE A 48 3.84 13.73 3.29
C ILE A 48 3.07 12.45 2.91
N ILE A 49 3.64 11.28 3.19
CA ILE A 49 3.06 9.99 2.84
C ILE A 49 1.88 9.66 3.77
N GLY A 50 2.02 9.88 5.07
CA GLY A 50 1.07 9.48 6.10
C GLY A 50 -0.08 10.47 6.29
N VAL A 51 0.21 11.60 6.91
CA VAL A 51 -0.82 12.54 7.38
C VAL A 51 -1.74 12.99 6.26
N ARG A 52 -1.18 13.32 5.10
CA ARG A 52 -1.95 13.78 3.94
C ARG A 52 -2.81 12.70 3.28
N SER A 53 -2.64 11.46 3.66
CA SER A 53 -3.38 10.31 3.09
C SER A 53 -4.38 9.69 4.07
N LEU A 54 -4.31 10.06 5.37
CA LEU A 54 -5.17 9.49 6.41
C LEU A 54 -6.66 9.65 6.11
N VAL A 55 -7.10 10.83 5.70
CA VAL A 55 -8.53 11.09 5.44
C VAL A 55 -9.10 10.11 4.41
N VAL A 56 -8.37 9.87 3.33
CA VAL A 56 -8.80 8.93 2.27
C VAL A 56 -8.85 7.51 2.80
N ALA A 57 -7.80 7.08 3.53
CA ALA A 57 -7.73 5.74 4.10
C ALA A 57 -8.86 5.48 5.11
N LEU A 58 -9.04 6.39 6.05
CA LEU A 58 -10.03 6.25 7.13
C LEU A 58 -11.47 6.31 6.61
N THR A 59 -11.75 7.21 5.66
CA THR A 59 -13.07 7.28 5.03
C THR A 59 -13.39 5.99 4.28
N ALA A 60 -12.46 5.51 3.47
CA ALA A 60 -12.66 4.26 2.72
C ALA A 60 -12.83 3.06 3.68
N ALA A 61 -12.04 2.98 4.73
CA ALA A 61 -12.13 1.91 5.73
C ALA A 61 -13.47 1.92 6.47
N LEU A 62 -13.94 3.10 6.89
CA LEU A 62 -15.22 3.26 7.58
C LEU A 62 -16.37 2.69 6.74
N PHE A 63 -16.51 3.16 5.51
CA PHE A 63 -17.59 2.72 4.63
C PHE A 63 -17.44 1.26 4.19
N THR A 64 -16.24 0.78 3.98
CA THR A 64 -15.99 -0.64 3.68
C THR A 64 -16.42 -1.52 4.86
N GLY A 65 -16.07 -1.15 6.09
CA GLY A 65 -16.50 -1.85 7.29
C GLY A 65 -18.02 -1.87 7.45
N MET A 66 -18.68 -0.73 7.20
CA MET A 66 -20.16 -0.63 7.23
C MET A 66 -20.82 -1.55 6.19
N VAL A 67 -20.35 -1.51 4.93
CA VAL A 67 -20.90 -2.34 3.84
C VAL A 67 -20.66 -3.81 4.09
N LEU A 68 -19.45 -4.18 4.55
CA LEU A 68 -19.11 -5.56 4.87
C LEU A 68 -19.98 -6.11 6.02
N ALA A 69 -20.19 -5.31 7.05
CA ALA A 69 -21.05 -5.67 8.17
C ALA A 69 -22.52 -5.85 7.73
N LEU A 70 -23.03 -4.94 6.90
CA LEU A 70 -24.40 -5.03 6.37
C LEU A 70 -24.60 -6.32 5.57
N GLN A 71 -23.69 -6.61 4.63
CA GLN A 71 -23.76 -7.83 3.82
C GLN A 71 -23.60 -9.10 4.65
N SER A 72 -22.64 -9.10 5.60
CA SER A 72 -22.42 -10.23 6.49
C SER A 72 -23.62 -10.48 7.40
N ALA A 73 -24.26 -9.43 7.92
CA ALA A 73 -25.45 -9.55 8.75
C ALA A 73 -26.63 -10.20 7.99
N VAL A 74 -26.88 -9.78 6.74
CA VAL A 74 -27.92 -10.39 5.89
C VAL A 74 -27.63 -11.87 5.64
N ASN A 75 -26.38 -12.20 5.30
CA ASN A 75 -26.01 -13.58 5.03
C ASN A 75 -26.06 -14.47 6.29
N MET A 76 -25.60 -13.97 7.43
CA MET A 76 -25.61 -14.72 8.69
C MET A 76 -27.02 -14.89 9.29
N ALA A 77 -27.94 -13.95 9.05
CA ALA A 77 -29.33 -14.06 9.48
C ALA A 77 -30.03 -15.31 8.90
N ILE A 78 -29.71 -15.70 7.67
CA ILE A 78 -30.26 -16.91 7.03
C ILE A 78 -29.94 -18.19 7.85
N PHE A 79 -28.80 -18.18 8.52
CA PHE A 79 -28.30 -19.31 9.33
C PHE A 79 -28.56 -19.14 10.82
N GLY A 80 -29.23 -18.06 11.27
CA GLY A 80 -29.39 -17.73 12.69
C GLY A 80 -28.08 -17.44 13.41
N ALA A 81 -27.04 -16.99 12.67
CA ALA A 81 -25.67 -16.83 13.14
C ALA A 81 -25.25 -15.34 13.24
N GLU A 82 -26.17 -14.44 13.52
CA GLU A 82 -25.93 -12.98 13.53
C GLU A 82 -24.83 -12.56 14.53
N ASN A 83 -24.66 -13.30 15.62
CA ASN A 83 -23.60 -13.05 16.61
C ASN A 83 -22.17 -13.21 16.05
N TYR A 84 -22.00 -13.87 14.90
CA TYR A 84 -20.69 -14.07 14.25
C TYR A 84 -20.35 -13.00 13.23
N VAL A 85 -21.22 -12.01 13.01
CA VAL A 85 -20.94 -10.90 12.07
C VAL A 85 -19.68 -10.13 12.48
N GLY A 86 -19.51 -9.83 13.77
CA GLY A 86 -18.31 -9.14 14.27
C GLY A 86 -17.01 -9.84 13.91
N PRO A 87 -16.82 -11.12 14.28
CA PRO A 87 -15.64 -11.89 13.90
C PRO A 87 -15.38 -11.97 12.39
N VAL A 88 -16.43 -12.20 11.58
CA VAL A 88 -16.29 -12.28 10.12
C VAL A 88 -15.79 -10.96 9.54
N VAL A 89 -16.38 -9.85 9.97
CA VAL A 89 -15.95 -8.49 9.56
C VAL A 89 -14.52 -8.23 10.01
N ALA A 90 -14.19 -8.54 11.26
CA ALA A 90 -12.88 -8.29 11.82
C ALA A 90 -11.78 -9.08 11.10
N LEU A 91 -11.98 -10.38 10.91
CA LEU A 91 -10.99 -11.22 10.20
C LEU A 91 -10.80 -10.79 8.75
N SER A 92 -11.89 -10.40 8.07
CA SER A 92 -11.83 -9.93 6.68
C SER A 92 -11.06 -8.59 6.56
N ILE A 93 -11.30 -7.66 7.50
CA ILE A 93 -10.61 -6.36 7.50
C ILE A 93 -9.14 -6.57 7.86
N LEU A 94 -8.83 -7.19 8.98
CA LEU A 94 -7.48 -7.29 9.51
C LEU A 94 -6.54 -8.10 8.62
N ARG A 95 -7.02 -9.20 8.02
CA ARG A 95 -6.18 -10.09 7.22
C ARG A 95 -5.99 -9.63 5.77
N GLU A 96 -7.04 -9.01 5.18
CA GLU A 96 -7.07 -8.77 3.72
C GLU A 96 -7.47 -7.34 3.36
N LEU A 97 -8.70 -6.93 3.67
CA LEU A 97 -9.26 -5.68 3.14
C LEU A 97 -8.53 -4.43 3.63
N GLY A 98 -8.18 -4.36 4.90
CA GLY A 98 -7.45 -3.23 5.46
C GLY A 98 -6.11 -2.98 4.78
N PRO A 99 -5.20 -3.97 4.78
CA PRO A 99 -3.90 -3.83 4.10
C PRO A 99 -4.03 -3.54 2.61
N VAL A 100 -4.88 -4.28 1.88
CA VAL A 100 -5.01 -4.17 0.43
C VAL A 100 -5.65 -2.84 0.02
N LEU A 101 -6.77 -2.45 0.65
CA LEU A 101 -7.45 -1.18 0.33
C LEU A 101 -6.56 0.02 0.66
N THR A 102 -5.89 0.00 1.81
CA THR A 102 -4.91 1.04 2.15
C THR A 102 -3.79 1.09 1.12
N ALA A 103 -3.24 -0.06 0.72
CA ALA A 103 -2.19 -0.13 -0.27
C ALA A 103 -2.62 0.40 -1.65
N ILE A 104 -3.82 0.09 -2.12
CA ILE A 104 -4.31 0.56 -3.42
C ILE A 104 -4.63 2.06 -3.38
N LEU A 105 -5.43 2.51 -2.41
CA LEU A 105 -5.92 3.90 -2.38
C LEU A 105 -4.81 4.88 -1.97
N VAL A 106 -4.16 4.63 -0.84
CA VAL A 106 -3.06 5.48 -0.37
C VAL A 106 -1.82 5.29 -1.23
N GLY A 107 -1.51 4.05 -1.59
CA GLY A 107 -0.36 3.69 -2.39
C GLY A 107 -0.40 4.29 -3.79
N GLY A 108 -1.54 4.26 -4.46
CA GLY A 108 -1.73 4.90 -5.77
C GLY A 108 -1.43 6.40 -5.72
N LYS A 109 -1.98 7.10 -4.73
CA LYS A 109 -1.72 8.54 -4.50
C LYS A 109 -0.24 8.81 -4.20
N VAL A 110 0.35 8.05 -3.28
CA VAL A 110 1.74 8.21 -2.84
C VAL A 110 2.72 7.95 -3.98
N ALA A 111 2.56 6.82 -4.68
CA ALA A 111 3.44 6.46 -5.78
C ALA A 111 3.36 7.46 -6.94
N SER A 112 2.15 7.91 -7.30
CA SER A 112 1.95 8.96 -8.30
C SER A 112 2.64 10.27 -7.90
N GLY A 113 2.52 10.68 -6.63
CA GLY A 113 3.21 11.85 -6.09
C GLY A 113 4.73 11.75 -6.15
N ILE A 114 5.28 10.59 -5.75
CA ILE A 114 6.72 10.30 -5.84
C ILE A 114 7.18 10.31 -7.29
N THR A 115 6.42 9.71 -8.21
CA THR A 115 6.72 9.69 -9.65
C THR A 115 6.70 11.11 -10.21
N ALA A 116 5.72 11.94 -9.82
CA ALA A 116 5.64 13.32 -10.26
C ALA A 116 6.84 14.16 -9.79
N GLU A 117 7.23 14.02 -8.54
CA GLU A 117 8.35 14.76 -7.97
C GLU A 117 9.69 14.34 -8.60
N LEU A 118 10.00 13.03 -8.57
CA LEU A 118 11.26 12.53 -9.16
C LEU A 118 11.31 12.70 -10.67
N GLY A 119 10.18 12.51 -11.36
CA GLY A 119 10.09 12.73 -12.80
C GLY A 119 10.28 14.19 -13.17
N SER A 120 9.74 15.12 -12.39
CA SER A 120 10.02 16.55 -12.56
C SER A 120 11.50 16.87 -12.37
N MET A 121 12.14 16.32 -11.32
CA MET A 121 13.58 16.46 -11.09
C MET A 121 14.42 15.83 -12.22
N LYS A 122 13.91 14.75 -12.85
CA LYS A 122 14.59 14.12 -13.99
C LYS A 122 14.48 14.96 -15.24
N VAL A 123 13.30 15.47 -15.57
CA VAL A 123 13.06 16.33 -16.75
C VAL A 123 13.83 17.65 -16.65
N THR A 124 14.00 18.19 -15.46
CA THR A 124 14.78 19.43 -15.20
C THR A 124 16.26 19.16 -14.92
N GLU A 125 16.78 17.95 -15.22
CA GLU A 125 18.18 17.55 -15.07
C GLU A 125 18.75 17.66 -13.64
N GLN A 126 17.93 17.89 -12.63
CA GLN A 126 18.38 17.99 -11.23
C GLN A 126 19.04 16.70 -10.72
N ILE A 127 18.54 15.54 -11.15
CA ILE A 127 19.13 14.23 -10.79
C ILE A 127 20.51 14.08 -11.42
N ASP A 128 20.69 14.52 -12.66
CA ASP A 128 21.96 14.43 -13.37
C ASP A 128 22.96 15.46 -12.81
N ALA A 129 22.50 16.64 -12.38
CA ALA A 129 23.32 17.60 -11.64
C ALA A 129 23.82 17.02 -10.29
N LEU A 130 22.95 16.30 -9.53
CA LEU A 130 23.37 15.62 -8.31
C LEU A 130 24.44 14.56 -8.57
N ARG A 131 24.34 13.81 -9.67
CA ARG A 131 25.36 12.84 -10.09
C ARG A 131 26.68 13.52 -10.45
N ALA A 132 26.62 14.64 -11.16
CA ALA A 132 27.81 15.38 -11.60
C ALA A 132 28.64 15.91 -10.42
N ILE A 133 28.00 16.31 -9.33
CA ILE A 133 28.69 16.75 -8.10
C ILE A 133 29.02 15.60 -7.13
N GLY A 134 28.90 14.34 -7.58
CA GLY A 134 29.26 13.15 -6.80
C GLY A 134 28.30 12.77 -5.67
N VAL A 135 27.09 13.34 -5.60
CA VAL A 135 26.09 13.01 -4.60
C VAL A 135 25.35 11.73 -4.98
N ASN A 136 25.27 10.78 -4.05
CA ASN A 136 24.48 9.57 -4.24
C ASN A 136 22.98 9.89 -4.13
N TYR A 137 22.33 10.10 -5.28
CA TYR A 137 20.91 10.44 -5.38
C TYR A 137 20.01 9.34 -4.82
N ILE A 138 20.40 8.05 -4.86
CA ILE A 138 19.61 6.95 -4.27
C ILE A 138 19.54 7.14 -2.77
N LYS A 139 20.68 7.37 -2.12
CA LYS A 139 20.76 7.58 -0.68
C LYS A 139 20.03 8.85 -0.23
N LYS A 140 20.06 9.91 -1.06
CA LYS A 140 19.46 11.21 -0.72
C LYS A 140 17.95 11.26 -0.99
N LEU A 141 17.48 10.68 -2.09
CA LEU A 141 16.10 10.84 -2.56
C LEU A 141 15.22 9.60 -2.37
N ILE A 142 15.78 8.38 -2.54
CA ILE A 142 14.97 7.16 -2.58
C ILE A 142 14.89 6.49 -1.22
N VAL A 143 16.05 6.28 -0.58
CA VAL A 143 16.12 5.56 0.71
C VAL A 143 15.23 6.19 1.79
N PRO A 144 15.20 7.51 2.01
CA PRO A 144 14.31 8.12 3.01
C PRO A 144 12.83 7.87 2.74
N ARG A 145 12.41 7.90 1.47
CA ARG A 145 11.03 7.60 1.06
C ARG A 145 10.64 6.17 1.35
N VAL A 146 11.52 5.22 1.01
CA VAL A 146 11.29 3.80 1.29
C VAL A 146 11.19 3.55 2.80
N LEU A 147 12.12 4.09 3.60
CA LEU A 147 12.07 3.95 5.06
C LEU A 147 10.82 4.57 5.67
N ALA A 148 10.42 5.75 5.20
CA ALA A 148 9.18 6.38 5.64
C ALA A 148 7.97 5.50 5.31
N ALA A 149 7.88 4.95 4.10
CA ALA A 149 6.77 4.10 3.68
C ALA A 149 6.68 2.80 4.48
N LEU A 150 7.82 2.16 4.79
CA LEU A 150 7.85 0.94 5.62
C LEU A 150 7.27 1.17 7.03
N VAL A 151 7.28 2.41 7.53
CA VAL A 151 6.70 2.78 8.83
C VAL A 151 5.27 3.28 8.66
N VAL A 152 5.01 4.12 7.66
CA VAL A 152 3.72 4.79 7.46
C VAL A 152 2.62 3.83 7.04
N PHE A 153 2.89 2.93 6.08
CA PHE A 153 1.85 2.02 5.59
C PHE A 153 1.27 1.12 6.69
N PRO A 154 2.07 0.47 7.55
CA PRO A 154 1.55 -0.26 8.71
C PRO A 154 0.71 0.61 9.65
N LEU A 155 1.19 1.82 9.97
CA LEU A 155 0.47 2.71 10.88
C LEU A 155 -0.87 3.16 10.31
N VAL A 156 -0.91 3.53 9.04
CA VAL A 156 -2.16 3.91 8.35
C VAL A 156 -3.11 2.71 8.25
N THR A 157 -2.60 1.51 8.00
CA THR A 157 -3.40 0.28 7.97
C THR A 157 -4.02 -0.01 9.34
N ILE A 158 -3.25 0.07 10.43
CA ILE A 158 -3.77 -0.12 11.79
C ILE A 158 -4.91 0.87 12.10
N MET A 159 -4.74 2.13 11.74
CA MET A 159 -5.78 3.15 11.93
C MET A 159 -7.01 2.88 11.06
N ALA A 160 -6.81 2.47 9.80
CA ALA A 160 -7.87 2.11 8.87
C ALA A 160 -8.65 0.88 9.37
N ASP A 161 -7.95 -0.14 9.85
CA ASP A 161 -8.56 -1.35 10.43
C ASP A 161 -9.44 -1.01 11.63
N GLY A 162 -8.93 -0.19 12.56
CA GLY A 162 -9.70 0.26 13.72
C GLY A 162 -10.97 1.02 13.32
N VAL A 163 -10.86 1.95 12.38
CA VAL A 163 -12.01 2.72 11.87
C VAL A 163 -12.99 1.83 11.09
N GLY A 164 -12.50 0.85 10.33
CA GLY A 164 -13.32 -0.13 9.63
C GLY A 164 -14.11 -1.01 10.58
N LEU A 165 -13.50 -1.47 11.68
CA LEU A 165 -14.21 -2.21 12.74
C LEU A 165 -15.27 -1.38 13.43
N LEU A 166 -15.00 -0.09 13.69
CA LEU A 166 -15.99 0.85 14.23
C LEU A 166 -17.15 1.05 13.26
N GLY A 167 -16.88 1.17 11.96
CA GLY A 167 -17.90 1.23 10.92
C GLY A 167 -18.80 -0.02 10.92
N GLY A 168 -18.18 -1.19 11.02
CA GLY A 168 -18.89 -2.46 11.14
C GLY A 168 -19.77 -2.52 12.40
N MET A 169 -19.24 -2.08 13.54
CA MET A 169 -20.00 -2.00 14.80
C MET A 169 -21.22 -1.09 14.66
N LEU A 170 -21.10 0.07 14.06
CA LEU A 170 -22.22 0.99 13.86
C LEU A 170 -23.40 0.30 13.18
N ILE A 171 -23.16 -0.43 12.10
CA ILE A 171 -24.22 -1.14 11.39
C ILE A 171 -24.84 -2.26 12.23
N VAL A 172 -24.01 -3.09 12.86
CA VAL A 172 -24.49 -4.25 13.65
C VAL A 172 -25.31 -3.80 14.85
N VAL A 173 -24.93 -2.70 15.49
CA VAL A 173 -25.66 -2.14 16.64
C VAL A 173 -26.96 -1.45 16.21
N PHE A 174 -26.89 -0.53 15.23
CA PHE A 174 -28.06 0.30 14.88
C PHE A 174 -29.06 -0.41 13.97
N ASP A 175 -28.63 -1.31 13.09
CA ASP A 175 -29.50 -2.01 12.14
C ASP A 175 -30.03 -3.35 12.69
N ARG A 176 -29.22 -4.06 13.49
CA ARG A 176 -29.56 -5.40 14.02
C ARG A 176 -29.82 -5.45 15.53
N GLY A 177 -29.61 -4.35 16.23
CA GLY A 177 -29.86 -4.27 17.68
C GLY A 177 -28.92 -5.15 18.52
N VAL A 178 -27.76 -5.55 17.99
CA VAL A 178 -26.77 -6.34 18.73
C VAL A 178 -26.06 -5.46 19.75
N ASP A 179 -25.87 -5.97 20.95
CA ASP A 179 -25.19 -5.27 22.03
C ASP A 179 -23.72 -4.96 21.60
N PRO A 180 -23.24 -3.71 21.72
CA PRO A 180 -21.85 -3.35 21.46
C PRO A 180 -20.83 -4.20 22.24
N TYR A 181 -21.15 -4.55 23.48
CA TYR A 181 -20.29 -5.42 24.28
C TYR A 181 -20.17 -6.82 23.68
N LEU A 182 -21.28 -7.39 23.20
CA LEU A 182 -21.27 -8.69 22.54
C LEU A 182 -20.45 -8.65 21.24
N TYR A 183 -20.54 -7.57 20.46
CA TYR A 183 -19.75 -7.38 19.24
C TYR A 183 -18.25 -7.44 19.53
N TRP A 184 -17.76 -6.65 20.49
CA TRP A 184 -16.33 -6.64 20.84
C TRP A 184 -15.86 -7.93 21.52
N ASN A 185 -16.69 -8.52 22.37
CA ASN A 185 -16.36 -9.76 23.06
C ASN A 185 -16.20 -10.92 22.08
N THR A 186 -17.08 -11.03 21.09
CA THR A 186 -16.97 -12.05 20.04
C THR A 186 -15.74 -11.85 19.17
N ILE A 187 -15.42 -10.60 18.80
CA ILE A 187 -14.18 -10.29 18.06
C ILE A 187 -12.94 -10.72 18.88
N SER A 188 -12.89 -10.34 20.16
CA SER A 188 -11.75 -10.66 21.04
C SER A 188 -11.54 -12.16 21.23
N TYR A 189 -12.61 -12.96 21.14
CA TYR A 189 -12.51 -14.41 21.22
C TYR A 189 -11.98 -15.07 19.94
N TRP A 190 -12.38 -14.57 18.77
CA TRP A 190 -12.05 -15.20 17.49
C TRP A 190 -10.79 -14.62 16.81
N VAL A 191 -10.50 -13.34 17.02
CA VAL A 191 -9.33 -12.68 16.43
C VAL A 191 -8.11 -12.95 17.29
N VAL A 192 -7.11 -13.59 16.72
CA VAL A 192 -5.84 -13.86 17.41
C VAL A 192 -4.77 -12.88 16.92
N MET A 193 -3.72 -12.69 17.74
CA MET A 193 -2.61 -11.80 17.41
C MET A 193 -1.96 -12.10 16.04
N LYS A 194 -2.00 -13.36 15.60
CA LYS A 194 -1.49 -13.77 14.28
C LYS A 194 -2.23 -13.08 13.14
N ASP A 195 -3.55 -12.87 13.25
CA ASP A 195 -4.37 -12.22 12.22
C ASP A 195 -3.93 -10.78 12.01
N PHE A 196 -3.74 -10.07 13.11
CA PHE A 196 -3.27 -8.69 13.11
C PHE A 196 -1.84 -8.57 12.54
N LEU A 197 -0.92 -9.43 12.98
CA LEU A 197 0.46 -9.45 12.47
C LEU A 197 0.54 -9.81 10.99
N THR A 198 -0.36 -10.64 10.50
CA THR A 198 -0.46 -10.98 9.08
C THR A 198 -0.78 -9.73 8.23
N GLY A 199 -1.78 -8.95 8.62
CA GLY A 199 -2.14 -7.70 7.94
C GLY A 199 -1.03 -6.65 7.97
N ILE A 200 -0.43 -6.45 9.15
CA ILE A 200 0.71 -5.53 9.30
C ILE A 200 1.90 -5.98 8.44
N GLY A 201 2.23 -7.26 8.43
CA GLY A 201 3.31 -7.81 7.61
C GLY A 201 3.10 -7.54 6.13
N LYS A 202 1.87 -7.71 5.62
CA LYS A 202 1.51 -7.36 4.24
C LYS A 202 1.70 -5.87 3.97
N SER A 203 1.22 -5.01 4.86
CA SER A 203 1.30 -3.55 4.68
C SER A 203 2.74 -3.03 4.62
N VAL A 204 3.67 -3.63 5.38
CA VAL A 204 5.11 -3.32 5.27
C VAL A 204 5.63 -3.62 3.87
N VAL A 205 5.32 -4.81 3.35
CA VAL A 205 5.77 -5.23 2.00
C VAL A 205 5.16 -4.33 0.93
N PHE A 206 3.86 -4.02 1.04
CA PHE A 206 3.19 -3.12 0.11
C PHE A 206 3.80 -1.71 0.13
N GLY A 207 4.08 -1.15 1.31
CA GLY A 207 4.72 0.17 1.43
C GLY A 207 6.06 0.24 0.70
N GLY A 208 6.90 -0.79 0.86
CA GLY A 208 8.16 -0.92 0.14
C GLY A 208 7.97 -1.02 -1.38
N LEU A 209 7.07 -1.90 -1.83
CA LEU A 209 6.78 -2.14 -3.24
C LEU A 209 6.26 -0.88 -3.95
N ILE A 210 5.27 -0.23 -3.36
CA ILE A 210 4.62 0.99 -3.86
C ILE A 210 5.65 2.11 -4.06
N THR A 211 6.48 2.34 -3.05
CA THR A 211 7.48 3.39 -3.07
C THR A 211 8.58 3.11 -4.08
N LEU A 212 9.03 1.86 -4.21
CA LEU A 212 10.03 1.46 -5.20
C LEU A 212 9.51 1.62 -6.63
N ILE A 213 8.25 1.24 -6.90
CA ILE A 213 7.63 1.44 -8.22
C ILE A 213 7.53 2.94 -8.54
N GLY A 214 7.04 3.76 -7.61
CA GLY A 214 6.96 5.21 -7.80
C GLY A 214 8.31 5.85 -8.05
N CYS A 215 9.34 5.46 -7.30
CA CYS A 215 10.70 5.94 -7.50
C CYS A 215 11.29 5.50 -8.85
N TYR A 216 11.07 4.25 -9.23
CA TYR A 216 11.57 3.71 -10.50
C TYR A 216 10.96 4.45 -11.69
N ASN A 217 9.64 4.57 -11.73
CA ASN A 217 8.95 5.25 -12.82
C ASN A 217 9.33 6.74 -12.91
N GLY A 218 9.49 7.41 -11.77
CA GLY A 218 9.96 8.79 -11.74
C GLY A 218 11.36 8.95 -12.32
N LEU A 219 12.29 8.03 -12.03
CA LEU A 219 13.65 8.05 -12.56
C LEU A 219 13.73 7.74 -14.07
N GLU A 220 12.79 6.94 -14.57
CA GLU A 220 12.72 6.54 -15.98
C GLU A 220 11.81 7.46 -16.83
N THR A 221 11.24 8.52 -16.22
CA THR A 221 10.39 9.47 -16.94
C THR A 221 11.16 10.17 -18.05
N THR A 222 10.58 10.16 -19.25
CA THR A 222 11.10 10.81 -20.47
C THR A 222 9.96 11.54 -21.18
N GLY A 223 10.28 12.47 -22.11
CA GLY A 223 9.25 13.16 -22.89
C GLY A 223 8.68 14.43 -22.25
N GLY A 224 9.42 15.04 -21.32
CA GLY A 224 9.05 16.33 -20.74
C GLY A 224 7.77 16.25 -19.88
N THR A 225 6.97 17.30 -19.90
CA THR A 225 5.73 17.42 -19.07
C THR A 225 4.64 16.43 -19.48
N GLU A 226 4.51 16.12 -20.77
CA GLU A 226 3.53 15.14 -21.26
C GLU A 226 3.92 13.73 -20.80
N GLY A 227 5.20 13.36 -20.94
CA GLY A 227 5.70 12.09 -20.44
C GLY A 227 5.56 11.95 -18.92
N LEU A 228 5.72 13.04 -18.19
CA LEU A 228 5.51 13.07 -16.73
C LEU A 228 4.05 12.73 -16.36
N GLY A 229 3.08 13.34 -17.02
CA GLY A 229 1.65 13.05 -16.81
C GLY A 229 1.33 11.59 -17.11
N ARG A 230 1.86 11.02 -18.19
CA ARG A 230 1.69 9.62 -18.54
C ARG A 230 2.33 8.70 -17.51
N SER A 231 3.56 8.96 -17.10
CA SER A 231 4.30 8.17 -16.13
C SER A 231 3.58 8.10 -14.77
N THR A 232 2.99 9.21 -14.30
CA THR A 232 2.21 9.24 -13.06
C THR A 232 0.96 8.37 -13.13
N THR A 233 0.23 8.40 -14.25
CA THR A 233 -0.96 7.58 -14.46
C THR A 233 -0.61 6.09 -14.56
N ASP A 234 0.41 5.75 -15.33
CA ASP A 234 0.90 4.37 -15.47
C ASP A 234 1.37 3.80 -14.11
N THR A 235 1.98 4.64 -13.28
CA THR A 235 2.41 4.26 -11.92
C THR A 235 1.25 3.81 -11.05
N VAL A 236 0.12 4.50 -11.06
CA VAL A 236 -1.08 4.12 -10.27
C VAL A 236 -1.57 2.73 -10.67
N VAL A 237 -1.65 2.48 -11.97
CA VAL A 237 -2.10 1.18 -12.50
C VAL A 237 -1.13 0.06 -12.15
N GLN A 238 0.18 0.30 -12.32
CA GLN A 238 1.22 -0.67 -12.00
C GLN A 238 1.26 -1.00 -10.51
N VAL A 239 1.10 -0.01 -9.65
CA VAL A 239 1.01 -0.20 -8.19
C VAL A 239 -0.20 -1.04 -7.82
N ALA A 240 -1.38 -0.72 -8.36
CA ALA A 240 -2.59 -1.50 -8.07
C ALA A 240 -2.45 -2.97 -8.48
N MET A 241 -1.92 -3.22 -9.69
CA MET A 241 -1.64 -4.59 -10.17
C MET A 241 -0.61 -5.30 -9.29
N ALA A 242 0.50 -4.61 -8.94
CA ALA A 242 1.56 -5.19 -8.13
C ALA A 242 1.07 -5.55 -6.71
N VAL A 243 0.23 -4.70 -6.10
CA VAL A 243 -0.38 -4.98 -4.78
C VAL A 243 -1.27 -6.21 -4.86
N ILE A 244 -2.20 -6.29 -5.82
CA ILE A 244 -3.14 -7.42 -5.95
C ILE A 244 -2.37 -8.74 -6.19
N VAL A 245 -1.39 -8.73 -7.09
CA VAL A 245 -0.58 -9.92 -7.38
C VAL A 245 0.24 -10.34 -6.16
N SER A 246 0.93 -9.39 -5.52
CA SER A 246 1.75 -9.70 -4.34
C SER A 246 0.90 -10.13 -3.14
N ASP A 247 -0.31 -9.61 -2.98
CA ASP A 247 -1.23 -10.01 -1.92
C ASP A 247 -1.54 -11.51 -1.97
N PHE A 248 -1.87 -12.03 -3.14
CA PHE A 248 -2.11 -13.47 -3.31
C PHE A 248 -0.92 -14.34 -2.84
N PHE A 249 0.30 -13.97 -3.25
CA PHE A 249 1.49 -14.72 -2.85
C PHE A 249 1.81 -14.57 -1.36
N LEU A 250 1.63 -13.35 -0.82
CA LEU A 250 1.83 -13.08 0.61
C LEU A 250 0.82 -13.84 1.46
N THR A 251 -0.46 -13.84 1.07
CA THR A 251 -1.50 -14.60 1.77
C THR A 251 -1.15 -16.08 1.80
N LYS A 252 -0.79 -16.66 0.64
CA LYS A 252 -0.40 -18.06 0.57
C LYS A 252 0.84 -18.37 1.43
N LEU A 253 1.85 -17.50 1.40
CA LEU A 253 3.06 -17.66 2.20
C LEU A 253 2.76 -17.58 3.70
N LEU A 254 1.98 -16.59 4.12
CA LEU A 254 1.64 -16.39 5.53
C LEU A 254 0.73 -17.50 6.07
N LEU A 255 -0.18 -18.04 5.25
CA LEU A 255 -0.96 -19.23 5.61
C LEU A 255 -0.06 -20.44 5.83
N LEU A 256 0.96 -20.66 5.02
CA LEU A 256 1.91 -21.77 5.18
C LEU A 256 2.82 -21.60 6.43
N LEU A 257 3.09 -20.37 6.85
CA LEU A 257 3.97 -20.09 7.99
C LEU A 257 3.23 -20.11 9.33
N PHE A 258 1.97 -19.71 9.36
CA PHE A 258 1.24 -19.49 10.62
C PHE A 258 0.08 -20.46 10.87
N TRP A 259 -0.37 -21.20 9.83
CA TRP A 259 -1.48 -22.15 9.86
C TRP A 259 -1.09 -23.52 9.32
#